data_2caa357f092d453779d08d43a5ba363f
#
_entry.id   2caa357f092d453779d08d43a5ba363f
#
_cell.length_a   1.000
_cell.length_b   1.000
_cell.length_c   1.000
_cell.angle_alpha   90.00
_cell.angle_beta   90.00
_cell.angle_gamma   90.00
#
_symmetry.space_group_name_H-M   'P 1'
#
loop_
_entity.id
_entity.type
_entity.pdbx_description
1 polymer ?
#
loop_
_entity_poly.entity_id
_entity_poly.type
_entity_poly.pdbx_seq_one_letter_code
_entity_poly.pdbx_strand_id
1 'polypeptide(L)'
;SLPFSAPIRQTKKSKAWESYTLSGIANEIAGANGLSCMFESANDPFYERVEQRKTSDSAFLAKLCKDAGISLKATDGQLVLFDQSKYEAQPPVRTIKRGKEGGYISYSLSVGSADQQYSSCRVSYTDPGSGKCVEGTYSDDAEKTGQCLEITAKVANAGEAKALAEKRLRLHNKLTRLVTFTFPGDPA
;
A
#
# COMPACT_ATOMS: atom_id res chain seq x y z
N SER A 1 9.71 10.38 10.68
CA SER A 1 9.41 8.93 10.65
C SER A 1 9.51 8.36 12.06
N LEU A 2 8.67 7.38 12.40
CA LEU A 2 8.77 6.70 13.70
C LEU A 2 10.15 6.06 13.89
N PRO A 3 10.76 6.20 15.08
CA PRO A 3 12.04 5.57 15.40
C PRO A 3 11.99 4.05 15.17
N PHE A 4 13.13 3.45 14.84
CA PHE A 4 13.22 1.99 14.68
C PHE A 4 12.89 1.27 16.00
N SER A 5 13.26 1.86 17.14
CA SER A 5 12.99 1.36 18.49
C SER A 5 11.54 1.48 18.98
N ALA A 6 10.65 2.11 18.18
CA ALA A 6 9.26 2.28 18.58
C ALA A 6 8.55 0.94 18.84
N PRO A 7 7.79 0.78 19.93
CA PRO A 7 7.12 -0.48 20.31
C PRO A 7 6.25 -1.06 19.19
N ILE A 8 5.56 -0.21 18.43
CA ILE A 8 4.74 -0.61 17.29
C ILE A 8 5.52 -1.42 16.23
N ARG A 9 6.84 -1.22 16.13
CA ARG A 9 7.71 -1.94 15.17
C ARG A 9 8.34 -3.19 15.76
N GLN A 10 8.60 -3.21 17.05
CA GLN A 10 9.41 -4.27 17.67
C GLN A 10 8.61 -5.26 18.50
N THR A 11 7.56 -4.80 19.19
CA THR A 11 6.80 -5.67 20.08
C THR A 11 5.92 -6.62 19.28
N LYS A 12 6.25 -7.91 19.34
CA LYS A 12 5.45 -8.96 18.71
C LYS A 12 4.27 -9.32 19.59
N LYS A 13 3.08 -9.35 18.99
CA LYS A 13 1.82 -9.68 19.65
C LYS A 13 1.10 -10.80 18.92
N SER A 14 0.21 -11.46 19.64
CA SER A 14 -0.78 -12.39 19.06
C SER A 14 -2.15 -11.93 19.52
N LYS A 15 -3.01 -11.58 18.57
CA LYS A 15 -4.37 -11.10 18.80
C LYS A 15 -5.28 -11.54 17.66
N ALA A 16 -6.47 -11.99 17.99
CA ALA A 16 -7.55 -12.19 17.04
C ALA A 16 -8.42 -10.92 17.00
N TRP A 17 -8.74 -10.51 15.78
CA TRP A 17 -9.61 -9.40 15.47
C TRP A 17 -10.88 -9.97 14.84
N GLU A 18 -12.02 -9.75 15.44
CA GLU A 18 -13.32 -10.29 15.00
C GLU A 18 -14.29 -9.15 14.75
N SER A 19 -14.93 -9.18 13.58
CA SER A 19 -15.90 -8.16 13.15
C SER A 19 -15.32 -6.73 13.13
N TYR A 20 -14.11 -6.57 12.57
CA TYR A 20 -13.43 -5.29 12.45
C TYR A 20 -13.28 -4.84 10.99
N THR A 21 -13.34 -3.54 10.76
CA THR A 21 -12.85 -2.93 9.53
C THR A 21 -11.35 -2.66 9.62
N LEU A 22 -10.70 -2.46 8.47
CA LEU A 22 -9.28 -2.08 8.45
C LEU A 22 -9.04 -0.76 9.22
N SER A 23 -9.91 0.22 9.04
CA SER A 23 -9.86 1.48 9.77
C SER A 23 -10.00 1.28 11.28
N GLY A 24 -10.91 0.40 11.71
CA GLY A 24 -11.10 0.05 13.12
C GLY A 24 -9.84 -0.56 13.73
N ILE A 25 -9.23 -1.53 13.05
CA ILE A 25 -7.96 -2.15 13.47
C ILE A 25 -6.84 -1.09 13.55
N ALA A 26 -6.73 -0.23 12.55
CA ALA A 26 -5.71 0.81 12.50
C ALA A 26 -5.85 1.82 13.63
N ASN A 27 -7.10 2.25 13.94
CA ASN A 27 -7.38 3.16 15.05
C ASN A 27 -7.02 2.54 16.40
N GLU A 28 -7.38 1.30 16.63
CA GLU A 28 -7.07 0.63 17.91
C GLU A 28 -5.55 0.44 18.08
N ILE A 29 -4.85 0.02 17.03
CA ILE A 29 -3.39 -0.11 17.05
C ILE A 29 -2.73 1.25 17.28
N ALA A 30 -3.18 2.31 16.62
CA ALA A 30 -2.68 3.66 16.81
C ALA A 30 -2.85 4.10 18.26
N GLY A 31 -4.07 3.99 18.80
CA GLY A 31 -4.37 4.36 20.20
C GLY A 31 -3.54 3.58 21.22
N ALA A 32 -3.34 2.28 21.02
CA ALA A 32 -2.51 1.44 21.88
C ALA A 32 -1.02 1.81 21.86
N ASN A 33 -0.55 2.54 20.84
CA ASN A 33 0.83 3.01 20.69
C ASN A 33 0.96 4.53 20.86
N GLY A 34 -0.08 5.22 21.36
CA GLY A 34 -0.04 6.69 21.59
C GLY A 34 -0.01 7.51 20.28
N LEU A 35 -0.48 6.95 19.18
CA LEU A 35 -0.54 7.59 17.86
C LEU A 35 -1.97 7.96 17.50
N SER A 36 -2.14 8.99 16.69
CA SER A 36 -3.40 9.23 15.99
C SER A 36 -3.48 8.39 14.71
N CYS A 37 -4.70 8.15 14.21
CA CYS A 37 -4.91 7.45 12.96
C CYS A 37 -5.71 8.31 11.99
N MET A 38 -5.24 8.40 10.74
CA MET A 38 -5.93 9.05 9.63
C MET A 38 -6.19 8.01 8.55
N PHE A 39 -7.46 7.80 8.22
CA PHE A 39 -7.88 6.86 7.18
C PHE A 39 -8.50 7.61 6.01
N GLU A 40 -7.86 7.57 4.85
CA GLU A 40 -8.25 8.30 3.64
C GLU A 40 -8.37 7.37 2.42
N SER A 41 -9.04 6.25 2.58
CA SER A 41 -9.37 5.36 1.48
C SER A 41 -10.88 5.24 1.33
N ALA A 42 -11.35 5.14 0.09
CA ALA A 42 -12.74 4.83 -0.19
C ALA A 42 -13.08 3.36 0.08
N ASN A 43 -12.06 2.50 0.14
CA ASN A 43 -12.22 1.09 0.44
C ASN A 43 -11.80 0.81 1.90
N ASP A 44 -12.73 0.37 2.73
CA ASP A 44 -12.47 -0.05 4.12
C ASP A 44 -12.89 -1.53 4.28
N PRO A 45 -11.97 -2.48 4.02
CA PRO A 45 -12.28 -3.89 4.08
C PRO A 45 -12.78 -4.32 5.46
N PHE A 46 -13.84 -5.10 5.47
CA PHE A 46 -14.37 -5.73 6.66
C PHE A 46 -13.80 -7.14 6.82
N TYR A 47 -13.35 -7.47 8.02
CA TYR A 47 -12.83 -8.78 8.38
C TYR A 47 -13.76 -9.43 9.41
N GLU A 48 -14.38 -10.54 9.04
CA GLU A 48 -15.11 -11.39 10.01
C GLU A 48 -14.16 -11.86 11.10
N ARG A 49 -12.96 -12.32 10.68
CA ARG A 49 -11.86 -12.71 11.57
C ARG A 49 -10.52 -12.59 10.86
N VAL A 50 -9.57 -11.94 11.51
CA VAL A 50 -8.17 -11.88 11.07
C VAL A 50 -7.25 -12.00 12.27
N GLU A 51 -6.13 -12.71 12.11
CA GLU A 51 -5.23 -13.02 13.21
C GLU A 51 -3.86 -12.38 13.00
N GLN A 52 -3.42 -11.63 14.00
CA GLN A 52 -2.05 -11.23 14.19
C GLN A 52 -1.32 -12.35 14.94
N ARG A 53 -0.37 -13.01 14.32
CA ARG A 53 0.35 -14.15 14.90
C ARG A 53 1.82 -13.83 15.06
N LYS A 54 2.26 -13.56 16.30
CA LYS A 54 3.68 -13.31 16.66
C LYS A 54 4.35 -12.27 15.73
N THR A 55 3.60 -11.25 15.33
CA THR A 55 4.07 -10.14 14.48
C THR A 55 3.92 -8.80 15.19
N SER A 56 4.71 -7.81 14.80
CA SER A 56 4.54 -6.45 15.31
C SER A 56 3.29 -5.79 14.70
N ASP A 57 2.75 -4.81 15.39
CA ASP A 57 1.58 -4.05 14.95
C ASP A 57 1.80 -3.40 13.58
N SER A 58 3.00 -2.83 13.36
CA SER A 58 3.35 -2.21 12.07
C SER A 58 3.43 -3.22 10.94
N ALA A 59 4.00 -4.41 11.16
CA ALA A 59 4.09 -5.46 10.15
C ALA A 59 2.72 -6.03 9.82
N PHE A 60 1.87 -6.21 10.84
CA PHE A 60 0.50 -6.68 10.65
C PHE A 60 -0.34 -5.68 9.85
N LEU A 61 -0.33 -4.38 10.22
CA LEU A 61 -1.01 -3.34 9.46
C LEU A 61 -0.48 -3.22 8.04
N ALA A 62 0.84 -3.27 7.84
CA ALA A 62 1.43 -3.21 6.51
C ALA A 62 0.96 -4.37 5.62
N LYS A 63 0.79 -5.57 6.19
CA LYS A 63 0.21 -6.71 5.47
C LYS A 63 -1.23 -6.45 5.07
N LEU A 64 -2.09 -6.03 6.01
CA LEU A 64 -3.50 -5.76 5.73
C LEU A 64 -3.67 -4.65 4.70
N CYS A 65 -2.91 -3.57 4.83
CA CYS A 65 -2.91 -2.46 3.86
C CYS A 65 -2.46 -2.93 2.47
N LYS A 66 -1.39 -3.72 2.40
CA LYS A 66 -0.93 -4.31 1.15
C LYS A 66 -2.00 -5.20 0.52
N ASP A 67 -2.68 -6.03 1.32
CA ASP A 67 -3.74 -6.90 0.85
C ASP A 67 -4.97 -6.12 0.36
N ALA A 68 -5.28 -4.98 0.95
CA ALA A 68 -6.34 -4.06 0.53
C ALA A 68 -5.92 -3.09 -0.60
N GLY A 69 -4.65 -3.06 -1.00
CA GLY A 69 -4.14 -2.09 -1.98
C GLY A 69 -4.10 -0.65 -1.44
N ILE A 70 -3.95 -0.49 -0.13
CA ILE A 70 -3.89 0.80 0.58
C ILE A 70 -2.44 1.06 0.99
N SER A 71 -2.01 2.31 0.88
CA SER A 71 -0.69 2.73 1.33
C SER A 71 -0.71 3.07 2.82
N LEU A 72 0.31 2.61 3.55
CA LEU A 72 0.52 2.92 4.96
C LEU A 72 1.75 3.80 5.13
N LYS A 73 1.60 4.93 5.81
CA LYS A 73 2.69 5.81 6.22
C LYS A 73 2.62 6.02 7.74
N ALA A 74 3.74 5.84 8.41
CA ALA A 74 3.88 6.15 9.81
C ALA A 74 4.76 7.40 9.97
N THR A 75 4.23 8.42 10.57
CA THR A 75 4.93 9.66 10.93
C THR A 75 5.13 9.72 12.43
N ASP A 76 5.80 10.74 12.91
CA ASP A 76 5.90 11.00 14.34
C ASP A 76 4.52 11.45 14.86
N GLY A 77 3.90 10.57 15.65
CA GLY A 77 2.58 10.80 16.25
C GLY A 77 1.37 10.36 15.41
N GLN A 78 1.52 9.89 14.16
CA GLN A 78 0.37 9.55 13.34
C GLN A 78 0.60 8.35 12.41
N LEU A 79 -0.43 7.49 12.27
CA LEU A 79 -0.57 6.51 11.21
C LEU A 79 -1.51 7.06 10.13
N VAL A 80 -1.07 7.04 8.88
CA VAL A 80 -1.88 7.48 7.73
C VAL A 80 -2.07 6.31 6.78
N LEU A 81 -3.33 5.93 6.55
CA LEU A 81 -3.74 4.93 5.59
C LEU A 81 -4.46 5.65 4.45
N PHE A 82 -3.98 5.51 3.21
CA PHE A 82 -4.49 6.31 2.11
C PHE A 82 -4.42 5.60 0.76
N ASP A 83 -5.31 6.00 -0.14
CA ASP A 83 -5.25 5.62 -1.55
C ASP A 83 -4.22 6.47 -2.28
N GLN A 84 -3.17 5.85 -2.79
CA GLN A 84 -2.07 6.55 -3.45
C GLN A 84 -2.53 7.31 -4.69
N SER A 85 -3.43 6.75 -5.49
CA SER A 85 -3.99 7.37 -6.70
C SER A 85 -4.62 8.75 -6.43
N LYS A 86 -5.23 8.92 -5.25
CA LYS A 86 -5.81 10.21 -4.84
C LYS A 86 -4.75 11.31 -4.72
N TYR A 87 -3.57 10.96 -4.22
CA TYR A 87 -2.44 11.90 -4.06
C TYR A 87 -1.69 12.12 -5.37
N GLU A 88 -1.57 11.10 -6.20
CA GLU A 88 -0.93 11.21 -7.52
C GLU A 88 -1.73 12.10 -8.49
N ALA A 89 -3.04 12.20 -8.32
CA ALA A 89 -3.90 13.09 -9.10
C ALA A 89 -3.78 14.58 -8.70
N GLN A 90 -3.12 14.89 -7.58
CA GLN A 90 -2.95 16.26 -7.12
C GLN A 90 -1.79 16.97 -7.87
N PRO A 91 -1.84 18.31 -8.01
CA PRO A 91 -0.72 19.04 -8.59
C PRO A 91 0.56 18.82 -7.77
N PRO A 92 1.73 18.79 -8.43
CA PRO A 92 2.99 18.54 -7.75
C PRO A 92 3.30 19.65 -6.74
N VAL A 93 3.63 19.26 -5.51
CA VAL A 93 4.02 20.19 -4.43
C VAL A 93 5.39 20.82 -4.71
N ARG A 94 6.28 20.05 -5.37
CA ARG A 94 7.63 20.50 -5.73
C ARG A 94 8.05 19.91 -7.06
N THR A 95 8.59 20.75 -7.93
CA THR A 95 9.18 20.34 -9.20
C THR A 95 10.71 20.43 -9.11
N ILE A 96 11.40 19.33 -9.38
CA ILE A 96 12.85 19.27 -9.38
C ILE A 96 13.33 19.29 -10.85
N LYS A 97 13.99 20.37 -11.26
CA LYS A 97 14.56 20.50 -12.59
C LYS A 97 15.88 19.74 -12.68
N ARG A 98 16.13 19.10 -13.82
CA ARG A 98 17.43 18.47 -14.09
C ARG A 98 18.50 19.54 -14.30
N GLY A 99 19.69 19.31 -13.71
CA GLY A 99 20.84 20.20 -13.85
C GLY A 99 21.06 21.12 -12.64
N LYS A 100 21.86 22.16 -12.81
CA LYS A 100 22.29 23.06 -11.72
C LYS A 100 21.13 23.78 -11.04
N GLU A 101 20.04 24.02 -11.74
CA GLU A 101 18.83 24.67 -11.19
C GLU A 101 18.01 23.76 -10.26
N GLY A 102 18.32 22.46 -10.19
CA GLY A 102 17.57 21.50 -9.38
C GLY A 102 17.84 21.57 -7.89
N GLY A 103 18.91 22.25 -7.47
CA GLY A 103 19.28 22.41 -6.07
C GLY A 103 19.67 21.11 -5.35
N TYR A 104 19.91 20.01 -6.08
CA TYR A 104 20.34 18.73 -5.51
C TYR A 104 21.85 18.52 -5.69
N ILE A 105 22.46 17.77 -4.77
CA ILE A 105 23.89 17.39 -4.83
C ILE A 105 24.09 16.25 -5.81
N SER A 106 23.24 15.24 -5.74
CA SER A 106 23.31 14.08 -6.62
C SER A 106 21.93 13.48 -6.86
N TYR A 107 21.78 12.72 -7.94
CA TYR A 107 20.61 11.87 -8.16
C TYR A 107 21.05 10.50 -8.68
N SER A 108 20.27 9.49 -8.35
CA SER A 108 20.37 8.16 -8.93
C SER A 108 19.03 7.71 -9.46
N LEU A 109 19.03 7.08 -10.63
CA LEU A 109 17.86 6.44 -11.23
C LEU A 109 18.10 4.93 -11.24
N SER A 110 17.28 4.19 -10.55
CA SER A 110 17.23 2.73 -10.61
C SER A 110 16.00 2.30 -11.39
N VAL A 111 16.20 1.48 -12.40
CA VAL A 111 15.12 0.91 -13.21
C VAL A 111 15.17 -0.60 -13.02
N GLY A 112 14.09 -1.19 -12.53
CA GLY A 112 13.96 -2.65 -12.40
C GLY A 112 13.96 -3.33 -13.76
N SER A 113 14.25 -4.63 -13.78
CA SER A 113 14.19 -5.45 -15.00
C SER A 113 12.73 -5.55 -15.50
N ALA A 114 12.59 -5.78 -16.81
CA ALA A 114 11.26 -5.98 -17.43
C ALA A 114 10.47 -7.15 -16.80
N ASP A 115 11.19 -8.15 -16.26
CA ASP A 115 10.59 -9.32 -15.59
C ASP A 115 9.86 -8.98 -14.27
N GLN A 116 10.06 -7.76 -13.75
CA GLN A 116 9.39 -7.27 -12.54
C GLN A 116 8.23 -6.31 -12.84
N GLN A 117 7.93 -6.08 -14.11
CA GLN A 117 6.85 -5.19 -14.53
C GLN A 117 5.69 -6.00 -15.08
N TYR A 118 4.49 -5.68 -14.64
CA TYR A 118 3.26 -6.28 -15.11
C TYR A 118 2.44 -5.24 -15.88
N SER A 119 1.89 -5.65 -17.03
CA SER A 119 0.98 -4.81 -17.84
C SER A 119 -0.46 -4.91 -17.38
N SER A 120 -0.80 -5.98 -16.68
CA SER A 120 -2.16 -6.21 -16.20
C SER A 120 -2.15 -6.93 -14.85
N CYS A 121 -3.27 -6.85 -14.15
CA CYS A 121 -3.51 -7.62 -12.94
C CYS A 121 -4.92 -8.24 -13.03
N ARG A 122 -5.01 -9.52 -12.70
CA ARG A 122 -6.26 -10.27 -12.58
C ARG A 122 -6.45 -10.69 -11.14
N VAL A 123 -7.58 -10.30 -10.58
CA VAL A 123 -8.03 -10.75 -9.25
C VAL A 123 -9.16 -11.75 -9.44
N SER A 124 -9.04 -12.89 -8.81
CA SER A 124 -10.07 -13.93 -8.84
C SER A 124 -10.37 -14.45 -7.44
N TYR A 125 -11.63 -14.81 -7.20
CA TYR A 125 -12.09 -15.44 -5.98
C TYR A 125 -13.18 -16.45 -6.30
N THR A 126 -13.04 -17.66 -5.82
CA THR A 126 -14.09 -18.68 -5.87
C THR A 126 -14.67 -18.84 -4.46
N ASP A 127 -15.95 -18.56 -4.31
CA ASP A 127 -16.63 -18.76 -3.04
C ASP A 127 -16.79 -20.24 -2.73
N PRO A 128 -16.19 -20.75 -1.64
CA PRO A 128 -16.24 -22.17 -1.30
C PRO A 128 -17.64 -22.69 -1.03
N GLY A 129 -18.57 -21.82 -0.60
CA GLY A 129 -19.93 -22.20 -0.26
C GLY A 129 -20.85 -22.37 -1.48
N SER A 130 -20.74 -21.48 -2.46
CA SER A 130 -21.57 -21.46 -3.65
C SER A 130 -20.89 -21.97 -4.90
N GLY A 131 -19.56 -22.16 -4.87
CA GLY A 131 -18.74 -22.48 -6.06
C GLY A 131 -18.67 -21.36 -7.11
N LYS A 132 -19.26 -20.18 -6.83
CA LYS A 132 -19.31 -19.06 -7.76
C LYS A 132 -17.95 -18.38 -7.85
N CYS A 133 -17.44 -18.22 -9.08
CA CYS A 133 -16.22 -17.46 -9.34
C CYS A 133 -16.55 -16.00 -9.62
N VAL A 134 -15.84 -15.11 -8.95
CA VAL A 134 -15.85 -13.66 -9.19
C VAL A 134 -14.47 -13.27 -9.66
N GLU A 135 -14.36 -12.55 -10.77
CA GLU A 135 -13.08 -12.08 -11.28
C GLU A 135 -13.16 -10.65 -11.82
N GLY A 136 -12.03 -9.96 -11.81
CA GLY A 136 -11.86 -8.65 -12.40
C GLY A 136 -10.43 -8.45 -12.87
N THR A 137 -10.28 -7.84 -14.04
CA THR A 137 -8.97 -7.55 -14.63
C THR A 137 -8.82 -6.05 -14.83
N TYR A 138 -7.64 -5.54 -14.56
CA TYR A 138 -7.22 -4.18 -14.88
C TYR A 138 -5.93 -4.25 -15.70
N SER A 139 -5.84 -3.44 -16.75
CA SER A 139 -4.66 -3.32 -17.61
C SER A 139 -4.19 -1.88 -17.64
N ASP A 140 -2.88 -1.68 -17.58
CA ASP A 140 -2.23 -0.39 -17.76
C ASP A 140 -1.54 -0.41 -19.14
N ASP A 141 -2.04 0.37 -20.08
CA ASP A 141 -1.53 0.43 -21.46
C ASP A 141 -0.11 1.04 -21.54
N ALA A 142 0.32 1.73 -20.49
CA ALA A 142 1.66 2.31 -20.40
C ALA A 142 2.77 1.25 -20.27
N GLU A 143 2.46 0.08 -19.70
CA GLU A 143 3.41 -1.01 -19.46
C GLU A 143 3.18 -2.18 -20.41
N LYS A 144 3.97 -2.26 -21.47
CA LYS A 144 3.79 -3.26 -22.56
C LYS A 144 4.63 -4.54 -22.33
N THR A 145 4.70 -5.05 -21.12
CA THR A 145 5.48 -6.29 -20.86
C THR A 145 4.76 -7.57 -21.24
N GLY A 146 3.44 -7.50 -21.41
CA GLY A 146 2.60 -8.68 -21.68
C GLY A 146 2.38 -9.62 -20.49
N GLN A 147 3.00 -9.34 -19.33
CA GLN A 147 2.84 -10.16 -18.14
C GLN A 147 1.60 -9.74 -17.33
N CYS A 148 0.86 -10.75 -16.86
CA CYS A 148 -0.30 -10.56 -15.98
C CYS A 148 0.02 -10.99 -14.55
N LEU A 149 -0.23 -10.12 -13.59
CA LEU A 149 -0.16 -10.42 -12.15
C LEU A 149 -1.46 -11.13 -11.74
N GLU A 150 -1.39 -12.37 -11.34
CA GLU A 150 -2.55 -13.11 -10.85
C GLU A 150 -2.62 -13.11 -9.31
N ILE A 151 -3.78 -12.74 -8.78
CA ILE A 151 -4.02 -12.63 -7.34
C ILE A 151 -5.33 -13.32 -7.00
N THR A 152 -5.29 -14.16 -5.98
CA THR A 152 -6.49 -14.72 -5.36
C THR A 152 -6.81 -13.93 -4.10
N ALA A 153 -7.96 -13.25 -4.07
CA ALA A 153 -8.40 -12.46 -2.92
C ALA A 153 -9.93 -12.48 -2.81
N LYS A 154 -10.46 -12.59 -1.58
CA LYS A 154 -11.90 -12.52 -1.34
C LYS A 154 -12.45 -11.17 -1.78
N VAL A 155 -13.36 -11.17 -2.72
CA VAL A 155 -14.06 -10.01 -3.27
C VAL A 155 -15.53 -10.33 -3.44
N ALA A 156 -16.39 -9.33 -3.26
CA ALA A 156 -17.83 -9.54 -3.32
C ALA A 156 -18.39 -9.50 -4.75
N ASN A 157 -17.76 -8.75 -5.65
CA ASN A 157 -18.22 -8.57 -7.03
C ASN A 157 -17.09 -8.21 -7.99
N ALA A 158 -17.35 -8.25 -9.28
CA ALA A 158 -16.38 -7.97 -10.32
C ALA A 158 -15.85 -6.52 -10.31
N GLY A 159 -16.66 -5.56 -9.86
CA GLY A 159 -16.24 -4.16 -9.70
C GLY A 159 -15.18 -4.01 -8.62
N GLU A 160 -15.38 -4.65 -7.47
CA GLU A 160 -14.39 -4.69 -6.38
C GLU A 160 -13.12 -5.44 -6.81
N ALA A 161 -13.26 -6.55 -7.53
CA ALA A 161 -12.13 -7.31 -8.08
C ALA A 161 -11.28 -6.43 -9.01
N LYS A 162 -11.92 -5.66 -9.91
CA LYS A 162 -11.24 -4.73 -10.82
C LYS A 162 -10.54 -3.59 -10.08
N ALA A 163 -11.20 -2.98 -9.09
CA ALA A 163 -10.61 -1.93 -8.28
C ALA A 163 -9.39 -2.42 -7.48
N LEU A 164 -9.48 -3.64 -6.94
CA LEU A 164 -8.36 -4.27 -6.26
C LEU A 164 -7.22 -4.60 -7.24
N ALA A 165 -7.53 -5.08 -8.45
CA ALA A 165 -6.55 -5.37 -9.49
C ALA A 165 -5.76 -4.11 -9.87
N GLU A 166 -6.43 -2.97 -10.06
CA GLU A 166 -5.78 -1.67 -10.31
C GLU A 166 -4.82 -1.27 -9.19
N LYS A 167 -5.28 -1.31 -7.95
CA LYS A 167 -4.47 -0.96 -6.78
C LYS A 167 -3.25 -1.86 -6.64
N ARG A 168 -3.42 -3.17 -6.87
CA ARG A 168 -2.33 -4.15 -6.77
C ARG A 168 -1.31 -3.99 -7.87
N LEU A 169 -1.74 -3.74 -9.10
CA LEU A 169 -0.84 -3.49 -10.23
C LEU A 169 0.02 -2.24 -9.97
N ARG A 170 -0.60 -1.13 -9.57
CA ARG A 170 0.09 0.10 -9.22
C ARG A 170 1.10 -0.09 -8.09
N LEU A 171 0.69 -0.79 -7.02
CA LEU A 171 1.57 -1.07 -5.88
C LEU A 171 2.78 -1.93 -6.28
N HIS A 172 2.58 -2.89 -7.18
CA HIS A 172 3.65 -3.77 -7.65
C HIS A 172 4.63 -3.03 -8.56
N ASN A 173 4.12 -2.26 -9.51
CA ASN A 173 4.94 -1.51 -10.47
C ASN A 173 5.59 -0.26 -9.87
N LYS A 174 5.14 0.21 -8.71
CA LYS A 174 5.66 1.42 -8.05
C LYS A 174 7.17 1.46 -7.86
N LEU A 175 7.78 0.31 -7.58
CA LEU A 175 9.21 0.21 -7.29
C LEU A 175 10.07 -0.12 -8.52
N THR A 176 9.46 -0.27 -9.68
CA THR A 176 10.18 -0.59 -10.92
C THR A 176 11.02 0.59 -11.42
N ARG A 177 10.64 1.81 -11.04
CA ARG A 177 11.39 3.04 -11.32
C ARG A 177 11.57 3.85 -10.04
N LEU A 178 12.79 3.86 -9.52
CA LEU A 178 13.12 4.61 -8.30
C LEU A 178 14.11 5.71 -8.62
N VAL A 179 13.75 6.95 -8.29
CA VAL A 179 14.65 8.10 -8.37
C VAL A 179 14.96 8.57 -6.95
N THR A 180 16.25 8.64 -6.64
CA THR A 180 16.74 9.14 -5.35
C THR A 180 17.47 10.45 -5.56
N PHE A 181 17.06 11.51 -4.89
CA PHE A 181 17.74 12.81 -4.88
C PHE A 181 18.39 13.05 -3.52
N THR A 182 19.63 13.53 -3.53
CA THR A 182 20.31 14.01 -2.33
C THR A 182 20.36 15.53 -2.36
N PHE A 183 19.79 16.17 -1.36
CA PHE A 183 19.81 17.62 -1.20
C PHE A 183 20.79 18.04 -0.10
N PRO A 184 21.32 19.29 -0.15
CA PRO A 184 22.00 19.87 1.02
C PRO A 184 21.07 19.82 2.23
N GLY A 185 21.64 19.59 3.42
CA GLY A 185 20.87 19.70 4.67
C GLY A 185 20.29 21.10 4.80
N ASP A 186 19.02 21.19 5.17
CA ASP A 186 18.40 22.48 5.51
C ASP A 186 18.87 22.84 6.93
N PRO A 187 19.65 23.91 7.13
CA PRO A 187 19.98 24.35 8.46
C PRO A 187 18.69 24.85 9.11
N ALA A 188 18.24 24.15 10.17
CA ALA A 188 17.10 24.55 11.00
C ALA A 188 17.40 25.84 11.74
#